data_ec4504a5a71830ec2c072503435b615b
#
_entry.id   ec4504a5a71830ec2c072503435b615b
#
_cell.length_a   1.000
_cell.length_b   1.000
_cell.length_c   1.000
_cell.angle_alpha   90.00
_cell.angle_beta   90.00
_cell.angle_gamma   90.00
#
_symmetry.space_group_name_H-M   'P 1'
#
loop_
_entity.id
_entity.type
_entity.pdbx_description
1 polymer ?
#
loop_
_entity_poly.entity_id
_entity_poly.type
_entity_poly.pdbx_seq_one_letter_code
_entity_poly.pdbx_strand_id
1 'polypeptide(L)'
;MANKENYLDFVYAIYSDLIWTQTESGEVIVEMENKGFTNRVAQKFFKKPAVSKITLEGMGSFIWTCIDGSRSVFDIGLLVHDKYGDEAEPLYERLSVYMKHLEQVGFVKRV
;
A
#
# COMPACT_ATOMS: atom_id res chain seq x y z
N MET A 1 -5.25 -4.88 29.91
CA MET A 1 -5.20 -4.66 29.34
C MET A 1 -4.89 -4.52 28.42
N ALA A 2 -5.01 -4.68 28.43
CA ALA A 2 -4.70 -4.68 27.58
C ALA A 2 -4.47 -4.07 26.68
N ASN A 3 -4.03 -3.89 26.58
CA ASN A 3 -3.44 -3.39 25.69
C ASN A 3 -3.66 -3.79 24.39
N LYS A 4 -4.83 -3.82 23.95
CA LYS A 4 -5.14 -3.95 22.64
C LYS A 4 -4.82 -2.70 21.96
N GLU A 5 -3.89 -2.75 21.07
CA GLU A 5 -3.65 -1.62 20.20
C GLU A 5 -4.90 -1.40 19.37
N ASN A 6 -5.33 -0.18 19.32
CA ASN A 6 -6.44 0.17 18.46
C ASN A 6 -5.89 0.29 17.04
N TYR A 7 -6.38 -0.56 16.15
CA TYR A 7 -5.92 -0.56 14.76
C TYR A 7 -6.04 0.83 14.12
N LEU A 8 -7.06 1.59 14.49
CA LEU A 8 -7.27 2.92 13.92
C LEU A 8 -6.15 3.90 14.26
N ASP A 9 -5.39 3.61 15.30
CA ASP A 9 -4.26 4.47 15.70
C ASP A 9 -2.96 4.12 15.00
N PHE A 10 -2.95 3.04 14.23
CA PHE A 10 -1.73 2.64 13.51
C PHE A 10 -1.38 3.68 12.47
N VAL A 11 -0.09 3.97 12.35
CA VAL A 11 0.45 4.87 11.34
C VAL A 11 1.38 4.07 10.44
N TYR A 12 1.23 4.22 9.15
CA TYR A 12 2.04 3.50 8.18
C TYR A 12 2.86 4.46 7.35
N ALA A 13 3.98 3.97 6.85
CA ALA A 13 4.83 4.70 5.93
C ALA A 13 5.19 3.80 4.77
N ILE A 14 5.31 4.38 3.59
CA ILE A 14 5.77 3.65 2.41
C ILE A 14 7.27 3.49 2.53
N TYR A 15 7.79 2.31 2.20
CA TYR A 15 9.24 2.10 2.21
C TYR A 15 9.90 3.06 1.23
N SER A 16 10.95 3.72 1.69
CA SER A 16 11.59 4.78 0.91
C SER A 16 12.30 4.29 -0.33
N ASP A 17 12.63 3.00 -0.39
CA ASP A 17 13.29 2.44 -1.56
C ASP A 17 12.34 1.90 -2.61
N LEU A 18 11.04 1.98 -2.36
CA LEU A 18 10.06 1.58 -3.35
C LEU A 18 9.98 2.61 -4.47
N ILE A 19 9.87 2.09 -5.67
CA ILE A 19 9.69 2.94 -6.84
C ILE A 19 8.21 2.88 -7.22
N TRP A 20 7.57 4.02 -7.27
CA TRP A 20 6.17 4.07 -7.66
C TRP A 20 5.88 5.39 -8.37
N THR A 21 4.87 5.36 -9.21
CA THR A 21 4.45 6.53 -9.97
C THR A 21 2.94 6.63 -9.94
N GLN A 22 2.43 7.78 -10.32
CA GLN A 22 1.00 7.99 -10.42
C GLN A 22 0.71 8.47 -11.84
N THR A 23 -0.27 7.84 -12.48
CA THR A 23 -0.64 8.19 -13.84
C THR A 23 -1.49 9.46 -13.85
N GLU A 24 -1.73 10.00 -15.04
CA GLU A 24 -2.58 11.19 -15.17
C GLU A 24 -3.99 10.93 -14.66
N SER A 25 -4.47 9.71 -14.79
CA SER A 25 -5.80 9.35 -14.28
C SER A 25 -5.83 9.11 -12.78
N GLY A 26 -4.67 9.18 -12.13
CA GLY A 26 -4.59 9.04 -10.69
C GLY A 26 -4.27 7.65 -10.18
N GLU A 27 -4.06 6.70 -11.08
CA GLU A 27 -3.71 5.34 -10.67
C GLU A 27 -2.26 5.26 -10.24
N VAL A 28 -2.01 4.55 -9.14
CA VAL A 28 -0.66 4.36 -8.63
C VAL A 28 -0.13 3.03 -9.17
N ILE A 29 1.10 3.05 -9.67
CA ILE A 29 1.80 1.87 -10.14
C ILE A 29 3.05 1.70 -9.30
N VAL A 30 3.15 0.56 -8.62
CA VAL A 30 4.29 0.25 -7.76
C VAL A 30 5.16 -0.78 -8.47
N GLU A 31 6.46 -0.55 -8.49
CA GLU A 31 7.39 -1.51 -9.07
C GLU A 31 7.94 -2.39 -7.97
N MET A 32 7.85 -3.69 -8.20
CA MET A 32 8.31 -4.67 -7.25
C MET A 32 9.38 -5.52 -7.90
N GLU A 33 10.54 -5.55 -7.28
CA GLU A 33 11.62 -6.39 -7.77
C GLU A 33 11.35 -7.81 -7.35
N ASN A 34 11.39 -8.73 -8.28
CA ASN A 34 11.19 -10.15 -7.98
C ASN A 34 12.50 -10.73 -7.49
N LYS A 35 12.56 -10.99 -6.20
CA LYS A 35 13.73 -11.60 -5.57
C LYS A 35 13.41 -13.03 -5.20
N GLY A 36 14.37 -13.73 -4.69
CA GLY A 36 14.14 -15.07 -4.20
C GLY A 36 14.41 -16.10 -5.27
N PHE A 37 13.54 -17.12 -5.35
CA PHE A 37 13.84 -18.24 -6.24
C PHE A 37 13.97 -17.82 -7.70
N THR A 38 13.22 -16.82 -8.11
CA THR A 38 13.29 -16.36 -9.49
C THR A 38 14.61 -15.69 -9.78
N ASN A 39 15.26 -15.20 -8.76
CA ASN A 39 16.46 -14.45 -8.92
C ASN A 39 17.57 -15.27 -9.57
N ARG A 40 17.76 -16.51 -9.13
CA ARG A 40 18.79 -17.36 -9.71
C ARG A 40 18.53 -17.65 -11.17
N VAL A 41 17.30 -17.99 -11.49
CA VAL A 41 16.93 -18.34 -12.85
C VAL A 41 16.97 -17.09 -13.73
N ALA A 42 16.40 -16.00 -13.22
CA ALA A 42 16.35 -14.77 -13.96
C ALA A 42 17.74 -14.23 -14.25
N GLN A 43 18.63 -14.28 -13.29
CA GLN A 43 19.99 -13.78 -13.47
C GLN A 43 20.78 -14.61 -14.47
N LYS A 44 20.45 -15.88 -14.58
CA LYS A 44 21.13 -16.73 -15.51
C LYS A 44 20.72 -16.44 -16.95
N PHE A 45 19.47 -16.16 -17.17
CA PHE A 45 18.94 -15.93 -18.51
C PHE A 45 18.74 -14.46 -18.84
N PHE A 46 18.57 -13.63 -17.82
CA PHE A 46 18.35 -12.19 -18.01
C PHE A 46 19.38 -11.45 -17.18
N LYS A 47 19.97 -10.46 -17.72
CA LYS A 47 21.01 -9.71 -17.02
C LYS A 47 20.46 -8.73 -16.00
N LYS A 48 19.17 -8.58 -15.93
CA LYS A 48 18.51 -7.68 -15.00
C LYS A 48 17.56 -8.44 -14.12
N PRO A 49 17.35 -7.99 -12.87
CA PRO A 49 16.33 -8.60 -12.04
C PRO A 49 14.95 -8.43 -12.69
N ALA A 50 14.13 -9.41 -12.53
CA ALA A 50 12.76 -9.29 -13.01
C ALA A 50 12.02 -8.27 -12.15
N VAL A 51 11.24 -7.41 -12.78
CA VAL A 51 10.47 -6.39 -12.10
C VAL A 51 9.01 -6.57 -12.48
N SER A 52 8.15 -6.60 -11.48
CA SER A 52 6.71 -6.62 -11.71
C SER A 52 6.14 -5.24 -11.41
N LYS A 53 5.19 -4.81 -12.21
CA LYS A 53 4.49 -3.56 -11.96
C LYS A 53 3.09 -3.90 -11.49
N ILE A 54 2.72 -3.34 -10.35
CA ILE A 54 1.43 -3.60 -9.73
C ILE A 54 0.64 -2.30 -9.74
N THR A 55 -0.51 -2.33 -10.39
CA THR A 55 -1.37 -1.16 -10.47
C THR A 55 -2.39 -1.22 -9.34
N LEU A 56 -2.45 -0.15 -8.55
CA LEU A 56 -3.45 0.00 -7.51
C LEU A 56 -4.60 0.78 -8.11
N GLU A 57 -5.76 0.16 -8.17
CA GLU A 57 -6.88 0.77 -8.85
C GLU A 57 -7.82 1.51 -7.92
N GLY A 58 -8.42 2.55 -8.44
CA GLY A 58 -9.51 3.24 -7.76
C GLY A 58 -9.16 3.74 -6.37
N MET A 59 -9.94 3.29 -5.41
CA MET A 59 -9.78 3.70 -4.02
C MET A 59 -8.42 3.31 -3.46
N GLY A 60 -7.86 2.19 -3.93
CA GLY A 60 -6.53 1.77 -3.49
C GLY A 60 -5.45 2.79 -3.79
N SER A 61 -5.50 3.40 -4.97
CA SER A 61 -4.55 4.46 -5.33
C SER A 61 -4.72 5.68 -4.43
N PHE A 62 -5.96 6.04 -4.15
CA PHE A 62 -6.21 7.19 -3.28
C PHE A 62 -5.68 6.93 -1.87
N ILE A 63 -5.94 5.73 -1.33
CA ILE A 63 -5.44 5.37 -0.01
C ILE A 63 -3.90 5.45 0.01
N TRP A 64 -3.27 4.96 -1.03
CA TRP A 64 -1.81 4.99 -1.13
C TRP A 64 -1.27 6.41 -0.99
N THR A 65 -1.89 7.37 -1.69
CA THR A 65 -1.43 8.75 -1.63
C THR A 65 -1.68 9.40 -0.26
N CYS A 66 -2.54 8.81 0.55
CA CYS A 66 -2.80 9.33 1.90
C CYS A 66 -1.78 8.83 2.91
N ILE A 67 -1.00 7.80 2.58
CA ILE A 67 -0.01 7.24 3.50
C ILE A 67 1.22 8.15 3.49
N ASP A 68 1.48 8.81 4.60
CA ASP A 68 2.56 9.80 4.65
C ASP A 68 3.47 9.65 5.87
N GLY A 69 3.32 8.58 6.63
CA GLY A 69 4.14 8.37 7.83
C GLY A 69 3.66 9.12 9.04
N SER A 70 2.58 9.89 8.92
CA SER A 70 2.03 10.67 10.02
C SER A 70 0.55 10.43 10.25
N ARG A 71 -0.19 10.21 9.18
CA ARG A 71 -1.63 9.96 9.30
C ARG A 71 -1.91 8.58 9.84
N SER A 72 -2.81 8.50 10.81
CA SER A 72 -3.27 7.20 11.29
C SER A 72 -4.25 6.59 10.32
N VAL A 73 -4.57 5.31 10.51
CA VAL A 73 -5.61 4.65 9.73
C VAL A 73 -6.93 5.42 9.85
N PHE A 74 -7.23 5.91 11.05
CA PHE A 74 -8.43 6.71 11.25
C PHE A 74 -8.43 7.96 10.38
N ASP A 75 -7.31 8.67 10.34
CA ASP A 75 -7.19 9.88 9.53
C ASP A 75 -7.36 9.58 8.05
N ILE A 76 -6.76 8.49 7.59
CA ILE A 76 -6.91 8.08 6.20
C ILE A 76 -8.37 7.74 5.91
N GLY A 77 -9.03 7.07 6.86
CA GLY A 77 -10.43 6.75 6.70
C GLY A 77 -11.32 7.98 6.55
N LEU A 78 -11.01 9.04 7.30
CA LEU A 78 -11.77 10.28 7.14
C LEU A 78 -11.62 10.86 5.74
N LEU A 79 -10.42 10.81 5.20
CA LEU A 79 -10.17 11.32 3.85
C LEU A 79 -10.88 10.46 2.79
N VAL A 80 -10.87 9.15 2.98
CA VAL A 80 -11.54 8.24 2.07
C VAL A 80 -13.05 8.45 2.11
N HIS A 81 -13.59 8.62 3.31
CA HIS A 81 -15.02 8.88 3.45
C HIS A 81 -15.41 10.19 2.78
N ASP A 82 -14.56 11.21 2.95
CA ASP A 82 -14.83 12.51 2.34
C ASP A 82 -14.88 12.42 0.81
N LYS A 83 -14.02 11.59 0.24
CA LYS A 83 -13.93 11.47 -1.22
C LYS A 83 -14.99 10.53 -1.80
N TYR A 84 -15.22 9.40 -1.16
CA TYR A 84 -16.06 8.35 -1.72
C TYR A 84 -17.42 8.19 -1.04
N GLY A 85 -17.60 8.70 0.17
CA GLY A 85 -18.87 8.59 0.86
C GLY A 85 -19.27 7.16 1.12
N ASP A 86 -20.53 6.86 0.88
CA ASP A 86 -21.07 5.53 1.18
C ASP A 86 -20.49 4.44 0.30
N GLU A 87 -19.90 4.78 -0.83
CA GLU A 87 -19.26 3.79 -1.68
C GLU A 87 -18.09 3.11 -0.98
N ALA A 88 -17.51 3.75 0.00
CA ALA A 88 -16.38 3.19 0.72
C ALA A 88 -16.78 2.21 1.82
N GLU A 89 -18.07 2.14 2.16
CA GLU A 89 -18.50 1.29 3.25
C GLU A 89 -18.49 -0.19 2.90
N PRO A 90 -18.17 -1.08 3.81
CA PRO A 90 -17.76 -0.83 5.20
C PRO A 90 -16.30 -0.38 5.28
N LEU A 91 -16.12 0.90 5.53
CA LEU A 91 -14.87 1.60 5.33
C LEU A 91 -13.68 1.02 6.11
N TYR A 92 -13.81 0.91 7.43
CA TYR A 92 -12.66 0.52 8.22
C TYR A 92 -12.32 -0.96 8.08
N GLU A 93 -13.31 -1.79 7.78
CA GLU A 93 -13.04 -3.19 7.47
C GLU A 93 -12.24 -3.31 6.19
N ARG A 94 -12.65 -2.60 5.16
CA ARG A 94 -11.97 -2.61 3.87
C ARG A 94 -10.57 -2.01 3.99
N LEU A 95 -10.46 -0.91 4.73
CA LEU A 95 -9.20 -0.23 4.91
C LEU A 95 -8.20 -1.11 5.68
N SER A 96 -8.68 -1.81 6.72
CA SER A 96 -7.81 -2.67 7.50
C SER A 96 -7.28 -3.82 6.68
N VAL A 97 -8.11 -4.43 5.86
CA VAL A 97 -7.67 -5.52 4.98
C VAL A 97 -6.63 -5.01 3.98
N TYR A 98 -6.89 -3.84 3.42
CA TYR A 98 -6.00 -3.27 2.43
C TYR A 98 -4.64 -2.94 3.03
N MET A 99 -4.61 -2.28 4.19
CA MET A 99 -3.35 -1.92 4.83
C MET A 99 -2.56 -3.14 5.26
N LYS A 100 -3.23 -4.17 5.76
CA LYS A 100 -2.56 -5.41 6.10
C LYS A 100 -1.95 -6.06 4.87
N HIS A 101 -2.67 -6.02 3.77
CA HIS A 101 -2.17 -6.59 2.53
C HIS A 101 -0.92 -5.85 2.05
N LEU A 102 -0.96 -4.51 2.08
CA LEU A 102 0.21 -3.72 1.70
C LEU A 102 1.41 -4.01 2.60
N GLU A 103 1.15 -4.22 3.88
CA GLU A 103 2.21 -4.56 4.83
C GLU A 103 2.79 -5.94 4.52
N GLN A 104 1.93 -6.91 4.22
CA GLN A 104 2.36 -8.28 3.93
C GLN A 104 3.20 -8.37 2.67
N VAL A 105 2.89 -7.59 1.66
CA VAL A 105 3.67 -7.61 0.43
C VAL A 105 4.92 -6.73 0.50
N GLY A 106 5.12 -6.05 1.62
CA GLY A 106 6.34 -5.29 1.83
C GLY A 106 6.35 -3.88 1.26
N PHE A 107 5.19 -3.32 1.00
CA PHE A 107 5.11 -1.96 0.46
C PHE A 107 5.08 -0.90 1.55
N VAL A 108 4.52 -1.22 2.70
CA VAL A 108 4.44 -0.27 3.81
C VAL A 108 4.87 -0.94 5.11
N LYS A 109 5.21 -0.12 6.07
CA LYS A 109 5.58 -0.58 7.41
C LYS A 109 4.89 0.30 8.43
N ARG A 110 4.66 -0.26 9.60
CA ARG A 110 4.15 0.56 10.71
C ARG A 110 5.26 1.40 11.27
N VAL A 111 4.92 2.62 11.57
CA VAL A 111 5.84 3.58 12.15
C VAL A 111 5.87 3.45 13.66
#